data_643b4f5a3bfa8eafe4c636fac293d936
#
_entry.id   643b4f5a3bfa8eafe4c636fac293d936
#
_cell.length_a   1.000
_cell.length_b   1.000
_cell.length_c   1.000
_cell.angle_alpha   90.00
_cell.angle_beta   90.00
_cell.angle_gamma   90.00
#
_symmetry.space_group_name_H-M   'P 1'
#
loop_
_entity.id
_entity.type
_entity.pdbx_description
1 polymer ?
#
loop_
_entity_poly.entity_id
_entity_poly.type
_entity_poly.pdbx_seq_one_letter_code
_entity_poly.pdbx_strand_id
1 'polypeptide(L)'
;MTSTKKLFVLLCALIPIWIVIGQDFTPSVFDRNNGSIPLNSNDPTYDVWSQLRDPANDPDREPGPFYPGRLRNSGVQTFFGLPIAINPEDLTAGDVDVAILGAPLDMGVGMRGAAFGPDAIRESLGVGGGGGLPHMHTGVSWKRELKAVDYGNSPIDRFSVERSMPPVRELVREIASTGAIPIVIGGDHSLEYPDVAGVADIYGKENVGVIHFDAHYDAASEGYSGHLISHAQPVFRLIEEGHVLGQNYIQVGLRGYWPGEEGFEWMRENNFRY
;
A
#
# COMPACT_ATOMS: atom_id res chain seq x y z
N MET A 1 17.97 51.96 -18.72
CA MET A 1 18.05 50.47 -18.77
C MET A 1 17.35 49.76 -17.60
N THR A 2 16.55 50.41 -16.84
CA THR A 2 15.97 49.85 -15.59
C THR A 2 14.44 49.62 -15.65
N SER A 3 13.78 50.09 -16.68
CA SER A 3 12.32 50.00 -16.80
C SER A 3 11.85 48.65 -17.38
N THR A 4 12.57 48.05 -18.28
CA THR A 4 12.16 46.83 -18.98
C THR A 4 12.25 45.56 -18.08
N LYS A 5 13.19 45.54 -17.17
CA LYS A 5 13.33 44.40 -16.25
C LYS A 5 12.19 44.35 -15.17
N LYS A 6 11.71 45.51 -14.75
CA LYS A 6 10.59 45.55 -13.80
C LYS A 6 9.25 45.14 -14.43
N LEU A 7 9.05 45.47 -15.70
CA LEU A 7 7.87 45.07 -16.43
C LEU A 7 7.80 43.57 -16.68
N PHE A 8 8.99 42.93 -16.95
CA PHE A 8 9.06 41.49 -17.17
C PHE A 8 8.81 40.67 -15.89
N VAL A 9 9.32 41.15 -14.76
CA VAL A 9 9.06 40.52 -13.45
C VAL A 9 7.60 40.68 -13.04
N LEU A 10 6.98 41.83 -13.34
CA LEU A 10 5.57 42.05 -13.06
C LEU A 10 4.66 41.19 -13.95
N LEU A 11 5.03 41.01 -15.23
CA LEU A 11 4.29 40.12 -16.13
C LEU A 11 4.39 38.65 -15.70
N CYS A 12 5.56 38.16 -15.29
CA CYS A 12 5.74 36.81 -14.79
C CYS A 12 5.04 36.55 -13.45
N ALA A 13 4.86 37.57 -12.62
CA ALA A 13 4.11 37.45 -11.37
C ALA A 13 2.58 37.54 -11.57
N LEU A 14 2.12 38.19 -12.64
CA LEU A 14 0.68 38.33 -12.92
C LEU A 14 0.10 37.14 -13.70
N ILE A 15 0.89 36.50 -14.57
CA ILE A 15 0.44 35.35 -15.36
C ILE A 15 -0.04 34.19 -14.46
N PRO A 16 0.71 33.74 -13.43
CA PRO A 16 0.22 32.69 -12.54
C PRO A 16 -1.02 33.10 -11.75
N ILE A 17 -1.15 34.39 -11.37
CA ILE A 17 -2.30 34.89 -10.64
C ILE A 17 -3.55 34.91 -11.54
N TRP A 18 -3.42 35.30 -12.81
CA TRP A 18 -4.53 35.25 -13.75
C TRP A 18 -4.95 33.84 -14.16
N ILE A 19 -4.02 32.91 -14.27
CA ILE A 19 -4.33 31.51 -14.52
C ILE A 19 -5.07 30.90 -13.34
N VAL A 20 -4.75 31.32 -12.11
CA VAL A 20 -5.44 30.88 -10.89
C VAL A 20 -6.80 31.58 -10.70
N ILE A 21 -6.94 32.85 -11.12
CA ILE A 21 -8.20 33.63 -10.98
C ILE A 21 -9.17 33.36 -12.14
N GLY A 22 -8.64 32.99 -13.31
CA GLY A 22 -9.46 32.76 -14.51
C GLY A 22 -9.97 31.31 -14.67
N GLN A 23 -9.53 30.39 -13.85
CA GLN A 23 -10.21 29.14 -13.63
C GLN A 23 -11.20 29.39 -12.49
N ASP A 24 -12.48 29.15 -12.75
CA ASP A 24 -13.44 28.97 -11.68
C ASP A 24 -12.92 27.84 -10.77
N PHE A 25 -12.03 28.20 -9.87
CA PHE A 25 -11.68 27.42 -8.73
C PHE A 25 -12.91 27.46 -7.81
N THR A 26 -13.99 26.86 -8.26
CA THR A 26 -15.00 26.38 -7.32
C THR A 26 -14.26 25.30 -6.53
N PRO A 27 -13.99 25.52 -5.25
CA PRO A 27 -13.39 24.51 -4.44
C PRO A 27 -14.43 23.41 -4.17
N SER A 28 -14.72 22.62 -5.19
CA SER A 28 -15.49 21.38 -5.07
C SER A 28 -14.78 20.38 -4.15
N VAL A 29 -13.47 20.58 -3.94
CA VAL A 29 -12.66 19.81 -2.99
C VAL A 29 -13.11 20.04 -1.54
N PHE A 30 -13.82 21.12 -1.23
CA PHE A 30 -14.33 21.39 0.10
C PHE A 30 -15.86 21.39 0.07
N ASP A 31 -16.45 20.20 0.11
CA ASP A 31 -17.86 20.12 0.50
C ASP A 31 -17.97 20.52 1.97
N ARG A 32 -18.24 21.81 2.18
CA ARG A 32 -18.40 22.41 3.51
C ARG A 32 -19.58 21.80 4.29
N ASN A 33 -20.44 21.05 3.63
CA ASN A 33 -21.61 20.46 4.25
C ASN A 33 -21.31 19.09 4.89
N ASN A 34 -20.24 18.41 4.49
CA ASN A 34 -19.91 17.08 5.02
C ASN A 34 -18.69 17.05 5.95
N GLY A 35 -17.96 18.12 6.11
CA GLY A 35 -16.84 18.21 7.06
C GLY A 35 -15.67 17.24 6.81
N SER A 36 -15.74 16.42 5.78
CA SER A 36 -14.69 15.51 5.36
C SER A 36 -14.19 15.90 3.97
N ILE A 37 -12.90 15.85 3.77
CA ILE A 37 -12.32 15.83 2.43
C ILE A 37 -12.51 14.39 1.96
N PRO A 38 -13.41 14.10 1.02
CA PRO A 38 -13.57 12.75 0.55
C PRO A 38 -12.30 12.35 -0.21
N LEU A 39 -11.72 11.21 0.14
CA LEU A 39 -10.64 10.58 -0.64
C LEU A 39 -11.12 10.24 -2.05
N ASN A 40 -12.42 9.95 -2.19
CA ASN A 40 -13.12 9.88 -3.46
C ASN A 40 -14.04 11.10 -3.52
N SER A 41 -13.55 12.20 -4.05
CA SER A 41 -14.39 13.36 -4.22
C SER A 41 -15.40 13.08 -5.33
N ASN A 42 -16.66 13.45 -5.11
CA ASN A 42 -17.63 13.59 -6.20
C ASN A 42 -17.28 14.80 -7.08
N ASP A 43 -16.00 15.18 -7.11
CA ASP A 43 -15.47 16.20 -7.98
C ASP A 43 -15.53 15.71 -9.41
N PRO A 44 -16.29 16.34 -10.32
CA PRO A 44 -16.33 15.95 -11.71
C PRO A 44 -14.94 15.93 -12.37
N THR A 45 -14.03 16.79 -11.89
CA THR A 45 -12.65 16.82 -12.35
C THR A 45 -11.87 15.59 -11.90
N TYR A 46 -12.11 15.12 -10.69
CA TYR A 46 -11.50 13.90 -10.18
C TYR A 46 -12.02 12.68 -10.92
N ASP A 47 -13.32 12.59 -11.12
CA ASP A 47 -13.94 11.48 -11.87
C ASP A 47 -13.46 11.42 -13.31
N VAL A 48 -13.31 12.58 -13.97
CA VAL A 48 -12.72 12.65 -15.32
C VAL A 48 -11.27 12.16 -15.33
N TRP A 49 -10.48 12.51 -14.29
CA TRP A 49 -9.11 12.06 -14.19
C TRP A 49 -9.01 10.57 -13.89
N SER A 50 -9.87 10.03 -13.04
CA SER A 50 -9.89 8.59 -12.75
C SER A 50 -10.34 7.80 -13.98
N GLN A 51 -11.36 8.25 -14.68
CA GLN A 51 -11.83 7.64 -15.92
C GLN A 51 -10.79 7.68 -17.06
N LEU A 52 -10.05 8.79 -17.19
CA LEU A 52 -9.01 8.91 -18.25
C LEU A 52 -7.75 8.12 -17.94
N ARG A 53 -7.50 7.74 -16.69
CA ARG A 53 -6.26 7.09 -16.26
C ARG A 53 -6.45 5.71 -15.66
N ASP A 54 -7.68 5.35 -15.40
CA ASP A 54 -8.02 4.05 -14.87
C ASP A 54 -8.44 3.11 -16.02
N PRO A 55 -7.54 2.22 -16.47
CA PRO A 55 -7.87 1.24 -17.48
C PRO A 55 -8.99 0.27 -17.05
N ALA A 56 -9.30 0.20 -15.75
CA ALA A 56 -10.42 -0.61 -15.27
C ALA A 56 -11.78 -0.07 -15.73
N ASN A 57 -11.87 1.23 -16.00
CA ASN A 57 -13.07 1.89 -16.49
C ASN A 57 -13.14 1.96 -18.04
N ASP A 58 -12.18 1.40 -18.75
CA ASP A 58 -12.22 1.30 -20.20
C ASP A 58 -13.27 0.22 -20.61
N PRO A 59 -14.39 0.60 -21.21
CA PRO A 59 -15.45 -0.35 -21.56
C PRO A 59 -15.05 -1.35 -22.66
N ASP A 60 -14.00 -1.03 -23.41
CA ASP A 60 -13.47 -1.88 -24.48
C ASP A 60 -12.32 -2.78 -24.04
N ARG A 61 -11.91 -2.68 -22.77
CA ARG A 61 -10.84 -3.51 -22.21
C ARG A 61 -11.36 -4.86 -21.73
N GLU A 62 -10.89 -5.92 -22.32
CA GLU A 62 -11.12 -7.25 -21.80
C GLU A 62 -10.39 -7.47 -20.48
N PRO A 63 -11.01 -8.07 -19.45
CA PRO A 63 -10.34 -8.41 -18.20
C PRO A 63 -9.15 -9.34 -18.40
N GLY A 64 -8.07 -9.08 -17.67
CA GLY A 64 -6.86 -9.90 -17.65
C GLY A 64 -5.61 -9.07 -17.41
N PRO A 65 -4.55 -9.68 -16.89
CA PRO A 65 -3.26 -9.01 -16.74
C PRO A 65 -2.72 -8.54 -18.09
N PHE A 66 -2.12 -7.36 -18.10
CA PHE A 66 -1.55 -6.79 -19.31
C PHE A 66 -0.14 -6.27 -19.08
N TYR A 67 0.68 -6.32 -20.13
CA TYR A 67 1.99 -5.69 -20.07
C TYR A 67 1.87 -4.21 -20.43
N PRO A 68 2.36 -3.29 -19.57
CA PRO A 68 2.41 -1.88 -19.92
C PRO A 68 3.30 -1.74 -21.16
N GLY A 69 2.77 -1.20 -22.22
CA GLY A 69 3.47 -1.16 -23.52
C GLY A 69 4.83 -0.48 -23.46
N ARG A 70 5.79 -0.99 -24.24
CA ARG A 70 7.16 -0.47 -24.43
C ARG A 70 8.08 -0.56 -23.24
N LEU A 71 8.30 -1.76 -22.75
CA LEU A 71 8.74 -2.03 -21.46
C LEU A 71 10.14 -2.16 -21.18
N ARG A 72 11.07 -2.05 -21.67
CA ARG A 72 12.33 -2.51 -21.05
C ARG A 72 13.29 -1.43 -20.60
N ASN A 73 13.20 -0.21 -20.98
CA ASN A 73 14.10 0.84 -20.47
C ASN A 73 13.48 2.24 -20.56
N SER A 74 12.19 2.32 -20.85
CA SER A 74 11.52 3.61 -21.10
C SER A 74 10.00 3.53 -20.98
N GLY A 75 9.48 2.77 -20.03
CA GLY A 75 8.04 2.59 -19.82
C GLY A 75 7.66 2.61 -18.36
N VAL A 76 6.50 2.10 -18.03
CA VAL A 76 6.08 1.91 -16.66
C VAL A 76 6.86 0.76 -16.06
N GLN A 77 7.59 1.04 -14.98
CA GLN A 77 8.31 0.02 -14.22
C GLN A 77 7.34 -0.75 -13.34
N THR A 78 7.45 -2.06 -13.34
CA THR A 78 6.65 -2.95 -12.52
C THR A 78 7.55 -3.83 -11.65
N PHE A 79 7.00 -4.37 -10.57
CA PHE A 79 7.73 -5.34 -9.75
C PHE A 79 8.25 -6.49 -10.63
N PHE A 80 9.54 -6.65 -10.67
CA PHE A 80 10.22 -7.72 -11.41
C PHE A 80 9.88 -7.80 -12.91
N GLY A 81 9.36 -6.73 -13.51
CA GLY A 81 8.90 -6.74 -14.91
C GLY A 81 7.67 -7.61 -15.13
N LEU A 82 6.81 -7.75 -14.12
CA LEU A 82 5.56 -8.51 -14.19
C LEU A 82 4.49 -7.75 -14.98
N PRO A 83 3.50 -8.45 -15.52
CA PRO A 83 2.30 -7.81 -16.05
C PRO A 83 1.54 -7.10 -14.93
N ILE A 84 0.71 -6.13 -15.31
CA ILE A 84 -0.15 -5.37 -14.40
C ILE A 84 -1.54 -6.01 -14.37
N ALA A 85 -2.13 -6.09 -13.19
CA ALA A 85 -3.55 -6.27 -12.96
C ALA A 85 -4.05 -5.14 -12.05
N ILE A 86 -5.26 -4.64 -12.26
CA ILE A 86 -5.75 -3.42 -11.61
C ILE A 86 -7.05 -3.61 -10.85
N ASN A 87 -7.68 -4.76 -11.01
CA ASN A 87 -8.93 -5.11 -10.33
C ASN A 87 -9.04 -6.64 -10.13
N PRO A 88 -9.99 -7.11 -9.31
CA PRO A 88 -10.18 -8.55 -9.07
C PRO A 88 -10.55 -9.35 -10.32
N GLU A 89 -11.22 -8.73 -11.28
CA GLU A 89 -11.60 -9.37 -12.55
C GLU A 89 -10.36 -9.74 -13.37
N ASP A 90 -9.34 -8.89 -13.37
CA ASP A 90 -8.06 -9.19 -14.02
C ASP A 90 -7.34 -10.38 -13.37
N LEU A 91 -7.38 -10.43 -12.05
CA LEU A 91 -6.78 -11.54 -11.30
C LEU A 91 -7.46 -12.87 -11.63
N THR A 92 -8.79 -12.84 -11.64
CA THR A 92 -9.61 -14.02 -11.96
C THR A 92 -9.43 -14.47 -13.40
N ALA A 93 -9.51 -13.53 -14.36
CA ALA A 93 -9.34 -13.84 -15.78
C ALA A 93 -7.93 -14.35 -16.11
N GLY A 94 -6.93 -13.86 -15.39
CA GLY A 94 -5.53 -14.30 -15.51
C GLY A 94 -5.24 -15.62 -14.80
N ASP A 95 -6.14 -16.14 -13.97
CA ASP A 95 -5.88 -17.26 -13.07
C ASP A 95 -4.58 -17.01 -12.29
N VAL A 96 -4.53 -15.84 -11.61
CA VAL A 96 -3.33 -15.30 -10.97
C VAL A 96 -3.06 -15.99 -9.64
N ASP A 97 -1.83 -16.47 -9.43
CA ASP A 97 -1.42 -17.10 -8.18
C ASP A 97 -0.97 -16.08 -7.13
N VAL A 98 -0.33 -14.99 -7.56
CA VAL A 98 0.29 -13.98 -6.67
C VAL A 98 0.09 -12.58 -7.22
N ALA A 99 -0.39 -11.68 -6.38
CA ALA A 99 -0.47 -10.26 -6.71
C ALA A 99 0.40 -9.44 -5.75
N ILE A 100 1.31 -8.63 -6.29
CA ILE A 100 2.22 -7.80 -5.52
C ILE A 100 1.68 -6.39 -5.47
N LEU A 101 1.36 -5.94 -4.26
CA LEU A 101 0.83 -4.61 -3.95
C LEU A 101 1.89 -3.74 -3.30
N GLY A 102 2.12 -2.54 -3.80
CA GLY A 102 2.91 -1.54 -3.11
C GLY A 102 2.08 -0.77 -2.08
N ALA A 103 2.64 -0.52 -0.90
CA ALA A 103 2.00 0.30 0.14
C ALA A 103 2.99 1.37 0.65
N PRO A 104 3.10 2.53 -0.04
CA PRO A 104 4.12 3.53 0.21
C PRO A 104 3.81 4.41 1.44
N LEU A 105 3.74 3.81 2.64
CA LEU A 105 3.47 4.46 3.91
C LEU A 105 4.75 4.59 4.75
N ASP A 106 4.97 5.75 5.39
CA ASP A 106 6.10 5.97 6.28
C ASP A 106 5.79 6.90 7.46
N MET A 107 4.53 6.97 7.84
CA MET A 107 4.09 7.91 8.87
C MET A 107 3.93 7.28 10.25
N GLY A 108 3.90 5.96 10.34
CA GLY A 108 3.67 5.24 11.59
C GLY A 108 4.85 5.26 12.56
N VAL A 109 6.04 5.67 12.12
CA VAL A 109 7.29 5.62 12.92
C VAL A 109 7.95 6.98 13.15
N GLY A 110 7.47 8.03 12.50
CA GLY A 110 8.10 9.35 12.59
C GLY A 110 9.42 9.51 11.80
N MET A 111 9.98 8.45 11.25
CA MET A 111 11.13 8.47 10.34
C MET A 111 10.65 8.28 8.91
N ARG A 112 10.95 9.24 8.06
CA ARG A 112 10.53 9.25 6.67
C ARG A 112 11.51 8.49 5.77
N GLY A 113 11.00 7.96 4.65
CA GLY A 113 11.80 7.30 3.61
C GLY A 113 11.34 5.90 3.27
N ALA A 114 10.70 5.17 4.18
CA ALA A 114 10.19 3.83 3.90
C ALA A 114 9.11 3.82 2.79
N ALA A 115 8.39 4.93 2.59
CA ALA A 115 7.43 5.10 1.50
C ALA A 115 8.05 4.92 0.10
N PHE A 116 9.36 5.09 -0.05
CA PHE A 116 10.06 4.85 -1.33
C PHE A 116 10.33 3.37 -1.60
N GLY A 117 10.08 2.48 -0.65
CA GLY A 117 10.38 1.05 -0.77
C GLY A 117 9.79 0.39 -2.02
N PRO A 118 8.48 0.50 -2.29
CA PRO A 118 7.86 -0.11 -3.46
C PRO A 118 8.49 0.35 -4.77
N ASP A 119 8.69 1.66 -4.92
CA ASP A 119 9.26 2.22 -6.16
C ASP A 119 10.73 1.83 -6.32
N ALA A 120 11.51 1.87 -5.24
CA ALA A 120 12.91 1.44 -5.27
C ALA A 120 13.07 -0.04 -5.69
N ILE A 121 12.14 -0.91 -5.27
CA ILE A 121 12.15 -2.30 -5.68
C ILE A 121 11.75 -2.45 -7.15
N ARG A 122 10.77 -1.69 -7.64
CA ARG A 122 10.43 -1.66 -9.07
C ARG A 122 11.59 -1.18 -9.92
N GLU A 123 12.32 -0.17 -9.46
CA GLU A 123 13.48 0.39 -10.15
C GLU A 123 14.70 -0.55 -10.13
N SER A 124 14.82 -1.40 -9.12
CA SER A 124 15.98 -2.28 -8.92
C SER A 124 16.05 -3.47 -9.90
N LEU A 125 15.20 -3.51 -10.88
CA LEU A 125 15.02 -4.62 -11.83
C LEU A 125 16.28 -5.15 -12.52
N GLY A 126 17.34 -4.35 -12.57
CA GLY A 126 18.56 -4.75 -13.26
C GLY A 126 19.43 -5.75 -12.52
N VAL A 127 19.29 -5.85 -11.21
CA VAL A 127 20.27 -6.54 -10.36
C VAL A 127 20.00 -8.05 -10.22
N GLY A 128 18.80 -8.49 -10.48
CA GLY A 128 18.44 -9.87 -10.19
C GLY A 128 17.97 -10.70 -11.36
N GLY A 129 18.00 -10.21 -12.60
CA GLY A 129 17.60 -10.98 -13.80
C GLY A 129 16.27 -11.74 -13.68
N GLY A 130 15.73 -11.60 -12.56
CA GLY A 130 14.60 -12.00 -11.83
C GLY A 130 13.79 -13.17 -12.37
N GLY A 131 14.04 -14.31 -11.84
CA GLY A 131 13.06 -15.41 -11.85
C GLY A 131 12.82 -16.13 -13.17
N GLY A 132 13.37 -15.67 -14.29
CA GLY A 132 13.27 -16.38 -15.57
C GLY A 132 14.23 -17.59 -15.67
N LEU A 133 15.29 -17.59 -14.87
CA LEU A 133 16.22 -18.70 -14.73
C LEU A 133 15.99 -19.44 -13.40
N PRO A 134 16.32 -20.72 -13.33
CA PRO A 134 16.23 -21.47 -12.08
C PRO A 134 17.15 -20.88 -11.00
N HIS A 135 16.64 -20.76 -9.78
CA HIS A 135 17.43 -20.37 -8.62
C HIS A 135 18.47 -21.44 -8.30
N MET A 136 19.72 -21.04 -8.10
CA MET A 136 20.86 -21.95 -7.96
C MET A 136 20.66 -23.06 -6.92
N HIS A 137 20.08 -22.76 -5.77
CA HIS A 137 19.92 -23.76 -4.70
C HIS A 137 18.64 -24.59 -4.83
N THR A 138 17.56 -24.00 -5.34
CA THR A 138 16.27 -24.69 -5.41
C THR A 138 15.99 -25.34 -6.75
N GLY A 139 16.68 -24.90 -7.82
CA GLY A 139 16.42 -25.33 -9.19
C GLY A 139 15.09 -24.81 -9.76
N VAL A 140 14.37 -23.93 -9.02
CA VAL A 140 13.06 -23.44 -9.38
C VAL A 140 13.16 -22.06 -10.05
N SER A 141 12.43 -21.88 -11.14
CA SER A 141 12.19 -20.59 -11.79
C SER A 141 10.77 -20.12 -11.41
N TRP A 142 10.66 -19.31 -10.39
CA TRP A 142 9.36 -18.90 -9.88
C TRP A 142 8.46 -18.21 -10.94
N LYS A 143 9.03 -17.47 -11.89
CA LYS A 143 8.25 -16.86 -13.00
C LYS A 143 7.68 -17.87 -14.01
N ARG A 144 8.13 -19.10 -13.97
CA ARG A 144 7.59 -20.18 -14.81
C ARG A 144 6.54 -20.98 -14.07
N GLU A 145 6.67 -21.03 -12.75
CA GLU A 145 5.78 -21.83 -11.89
C GLU A 145 4.58 -21.02 -11.40
N LEU A 146 4.72 -19.68 -11.25
CA LEU A 146 3.69 -18.81 -10.70
C LEU A 146 3.26 -17.74 -11.72
N LYS A 147 1.96 -17.54 -11.82
CA LYS A 147 1.35 -16.40 -12.50
C LYS A 147 1.31 -15.22 -11.53
N ALA A 148 2.34 -14.40 -11.55
CA ALA A 148 2.47 -13.25 -10.67
C ALA A 148 2.21 -11.94 -11.43
N VAL A 149 1.63 -10.96 -10.74
CA VAL A 149 1.33 -9.64 -11.27
C VAL A 149 1.76 -8.52 -10.34
N ASP A 150 1.97 -7.32 -10.89
CA ASP A 150 2.02 -6.07 -10.13
C ASP A 150 0.59 -5.51 -10.03
N TYR A 151 0.10 -5.35 -8.80
CA TYR A 151 -1.24 -4.83 -8.53
C TYR A 151 -1.25 -3.31 -8.25
N GLY A 152 -0.15 -2.63 -8.56
CA GLY A 152 0.02 -1.19 -8.37
C GLY A 152 0.36 -0.81 -6.92
N ASN A 153 0.04 0.43 -6.57
CA ASN A 153 0.21 0.96 -5.21
C ASN A 153 -1.15 1.27 -4.58
N SER A 154 -1.28 0.97 -3.30
CA SER A 154 -2.40 1.45 -2.50
C SER A 154 -2.38 2.98 -2.42
N PRO A 155 -3.54 3.64 -2.51
CA PRO A 155 -3.66 5.04 -2.18
C PRO A 155 -3.26 5.28 -0.72
N ILE A 156 -2.36 6.24 -0.50
CA ILE A 156 -1.90 6.62 0.83
C ILE A 156 -2.21 8.10 1.09
N ASP A 157 -2.91 8.39 2.18
CA ASP A 157 -3.07 9.75 2.66
C ASP A 157 -1.78 10.18 3.38
N ARG A 158 -1.03 11.09 2.77
CA ARG A 158 0.26 11.56 3.29
C ARG A 158 0.17 12.35 4.59
N PHE A 159 -1.02 12.58 5.11
CA PHE A 159 -1.28 13.35 6.33
C PHE A 159 -1.94 12.52 7.43
N SER A 160 -2.31 11.26 7.15
CA SER A 160 -2.95 10.39 8.15
C SER A 160 -2.62 8.92 7.92
N VAL A 161 -2.05 8.31 8.95
CA VAL A 161 -1.85 6.85 9.01
C VAL A 161 -3.21 6.16 9.01
N GLU A 162 -4.13 6.64 9.83
CA GLU A 162 -5.46 6.04 10.01
C GLU A 162 -6.26 6.00 8.71
N ARG A 163 -6.20 7.07 7.91
CA ARG A 163 -6.89 7.12 6.61
C ARG A 163 -6.20 6.30 5.54
N SER A 164 -4.95 5.93 5.76
CA SER A 164 -4.20 5.07 4.85
C SER A 164 -4.48 3.57 5.04
N MET A 165 -4.96 3.16 6.22
CA MET A 165 -5.21 1.75 6.53
C MET A 165 -6.35 1.13 5.72
N PRO A 166 -7.55 1.77 5.61
CA PRO A 166 -8.67 1.16 4.90
C PRO A 166 -8.38 0.84 3.42
N PRO A 167 -7.74 1.72 2.62
CA PRO A 167 -7.40 1.38 1.23
C PRO A 167 -6.46 0.18 1.10
N VAL A 168 -5.45 0.07 1.98
CA VAL A 168 -4.53 -1.09 1.97
C VAL A 168 -5.30 -2.36 2.29
N ARG A 169 -6.09 -2.37 3.37
CA ARG A 169 -6.91 -3.51 3.78
C ARG A 169 -7.86 -3.96 2.66
N GLU A 170 -8.51 -3.00 1.99
CA GLU A 170 -9.43 -3.30 0.91
C GLU A 170 -8.73 -3.97 -0.27
N LEU A 171 -7.59 -3.45 -0.73
CA LEU A 171 -6.84 -4.04 -1.83
C LEU A 171 -6.29 -5.44 -1.49
N VAL A 172 -5.84 -5.64 -0.26
CA VAL A 172 -5.45 -6.97 0.21
C VAL A 172 -6.64 -7.93 0.23
N ARG A 173 -7.79 -7.46 0.71
CA ARG A 173 -9.05 -8.23 0.71
C ARG A 173 -9.50 -8.58 -0.72
N GLU A 174 -9.43 -7.63 -1.66
CA GLU A 174 -9.73 -7.87 -3.07
C GLU A 174 -8.85 -8.98 -3.64
N ILE A 175 -7.54 -8.89 -3.47
CA ILE A 175 -6.60 -9.91 -3.94
C ILE A 175 -6.94 -11.27 -3.32
N ALA A 176 -7.08 -11.33 -2.00
CA ALA A 176 -7.37 -12.58 -1.29
C ALA A 176 -8.71 -13.19 -1.69
N SER A 177 -9.71 -12.37 -2.06
CA SER A 177 -11.04 -12.82 -2.49
C SER A 177 -11.03 -13.62 -3.79
N THR A 178 -10.02 -13.43 -4.64
CA THR A 178 -9.86 -14.19 -5.89
C THR A 178 -9.12 -15.51 -5.71
N GLY A 179 -8.56 -15.75 -4.52
CA GLY A 179 -7.69 -16.89 -4.23
C GLY A 179 -6.21 -16.62 -4.51
N ALA A 180 -5.87 -15.48 -5.11
CA ALA A 180 -4.48 -15.06 -5.26
C ALA A 180 -3.83 -14.71 -3.92
N ILE A 181 -2.55 -14.95 -3.79
CA ILE A 181 -1.77 -14.63 -2.60
C ILE A 181 -1.34 -13.16 -2.66
N PRO A 182 -1.78 -12.29 -1.75
CA PRO A 182 -1.27 -10.94 -1.67
C PRO A 182 0.16 -10.92 -1.12
N ILE A 183 1.05 -10.21 -1.79
CA ILE A 183 2.37 -9.84 -1.28
C ILE A 183 2.40 -8.33 -1.19
N VAL A 184 2.44 -7.78 0.02
CA VAL A 184 2.51 -6.34 0.23
C VAL A 184 3.96 -5.91 0.43
N ILE A 185 4.40 -4.96 -0.38
CA ILE A 185 5.71 -4.33 -0.26
C ILE A 185 5.51 -2.94 0.30
N GLY A 186 5.86 -2.77 1.56
CA GLY A 186 5.72 -1.50 2.26
C GLY A 186 6.98 -0.65 2.17
N GLY A 187 6.93 0.21 2.88
CA GLY A 187 6.56 1.15 3.86
C GLY A 187 7.02 0.76 5.25
N ASP A 188 6.41 1.36 6.19
CA ASP A 188 6.69 1.07 7.59
C ASP A 188 5.81 -0.08 8.13
N HIS A 189 6.15 -0.55 9.33
CA HIS A 189 5.54 -1.75 9.90
C HIS A 189 4.08 -1.59 10.35
N SER A 190 3.52 -0.39 10.39
CA SER A 190 2.08 -0.21 10.66
C SER A 190 1.19 -0.91 9.63
N LEU A 191 1.75 -1.25 8.46
CA LEU A 191 1.07 -1.98 7.39
C LEU A 191 0.70 -3.41 7.75
N GLU A 192 1.35 -4.05 8.70
CA GLU A 192 0.95 -5.40 9.15
C GLU A 192 -0.52 -5.44 9.56
N TYR A 193 -1.03 -4.38 10.20
CA TYR A 193 -2.41 -4.32 10.63
C TYR A 193 -3.42 -4.43 9.46
N PRO A 194 -3.40 -3.58 8.44
CA PRO A 194 -4.34 -3.70 7.32
C PRO A 194 -4.11 -4.94 6.47
N ASP A 195 -2.87 -5.43 6.36
CA ASP A 195 -2.52 -6.59 5.56
C ASP A 195 -3.16 -7.86 6.14
N VAL A 196 -2.92 -8.13 7.40
CA VAL A 196 -3.47 -9.30 8.08
C VAL A 196 -4.99 -9.19 8.23
N ALA A 197 -5.51 -8.00 8.55
CA ALA A 197 -6.95 -7.77 8.63
C ALA A 197 -7.65 -8.01 7.29
N GLY A 198 -7.07 -7.59 6.17
CA GLY A 198 -7.60 -7.83 4.82
C GLY A 198 -7.69 -9.32 4.47
N VAL A 199 -6.70 -10.11 4.85
CA VAL A 199 -6.73 -11.58 4.71
C VAL A 199 -7.77 -12.20 5.64
N ALA A 200 -7.85 -11.73 6.88
CA ALA A 200 -8.80 -12.22 7.86
C ALA A 200 -10.26 -11.95 7.49
N ASP A 201 -10.53 -10.86 6.76
CA ASP A 201 -11.87 -10.56 6.24
C ASP A 201 -12.40 -11.64 5.27
N ILE A 202 -11.52 -12.32 4.58
CA ILE A 202 -11.87 -13.39 3.62
C ILE A 202 -11.90 -14.75 4.30
N TYR A 203 -10.89 -15.08 5.08
CA TYR A 203 -10.71 -16.43 5.60
C TYR A 203 -11.27 -16.61 7.02
N GLY A 204 -11.54 -15.52 7.73
CA GLY A 204 -12.00 -15.54 9.12
C GLY A 204 -10.83 -15.71 10.12
N LYS A 205 -10.96 -15.07 11.28
CA LYS A 205 -9.92 -15.02 12.32
C LYS A 205 -9.42 -16.37 12.84
N GLU A 206 -10.26 -17.38 12.75
CA GLU A 206 -9.93 -18.72 13.26
C GLU A 206 -9.05 -19.51 12.27
N ASN A 207 -9.08 -19.10 11.02
CA ASN A 207 -8.37 -19.74 9.90
C ASN A 207 -7.10 -19.00 9.50
N VAL A 208 -6.80 -17.84 10.12
CA VAL A 208 -5.59 -17.07 9.87
C VAL A 208 -4.60 -17.29 11.01
N GLY A 209 -3.36 -17.61 10.65
CA GLY A 209 -2.23 -17.63 11.54
C GLY A 209 -1.15 -16.68 11.05
N VAL A 210 -0.43 -16.05 11.96
CA VAL A 210 0.65 -15.11 11.65
C VAL A 210 1.97 -15.64 12.14
N ILE A 211 2.98 -15.63 11.27
CA ILE A 211 4.39 -15.85 11.64
C ILE A 211 5.10 -14.52 11.43
N HIS A 212 5.37 -13.84 12.52
CA HIS A 212 5.95 -12.50 12.55
C HIS A 212 7.46 -12.59 12.80
N PHE A 213 8.25 -12.32 11.76
CA PHE A 213 9.71 -12.28 11.86
C PHE A 213 10.19 -10.87 12.20
N ASP A 214 10.35 -10.58 13.48
CA ASP A 214 10.78 -9.27 13.93
C ASP A 214 11.66 -9.34 15.20
N ALA A 215 12.43 -8.28 15.41
CA ALA A 215 13.20 -8.05 16.64
C ALA A 215 12.33 -7.52 17.78
N HIS A 216 11.21 -6.88 17.44
CA HIS A 216 10.34 -6.16 18.34
C HIS A 216 9.00 -6.86 18.51
N TYR A 217 8.33 -6.55 19.60
CA TYR A 217 7.08 -7.23 19.90
C TYR A 217 5.83 -6.58 19.29
N ASP A 218 5.90 -5.32 18.91
CA ASP A 218 4.95 -4.48 18.17
C ASP A 218 3.46 -4.61 18.57
N ALA A 219 3.26 -4.91 19.87
CA ALA A 219 1.97 -5.04 20.50
C ALA A 219 1.78 -4.01 21.62
N ALA A 220 2.25 -2.78 21.42
CA ALA A 220 1.99 -1.70 22.35
C ALA A 220 0.50 -1.32 22.33
N SER A 221 -0.09 -1.20 23.52
CA SER A 221 -1.49 -0.77 23.68
C SER A 221 -1.70 0.71 23.37
N GLU A 222 -0.66 1.52 23.53
CA GLU A 222 -0.68 2.96 23.28
C GLU A 222 0.20 3.32 22.09
N GLY A 223 -0.28 4.26 21.27
CA GLY A 223 0.48 4.79 20.14
C GLY A 223 1.50 5.85 20.56
N TYR A 224 2.56 5.97 19.78
CA TYR A 224 3.54 7.03 19.95
C TYR A 224 2.93 8.40 19.72
N SER A 225 3.19 9.34 20.63
CA SER A 225 2.85 10.76 20.47
C SER A 225 1.37 11.05 20.17
N GLY A 226 0.46 10.21 20.66
CA GLY A 226 -0.98 10.40 20.48
C GLY A 226 -1.52 9.92 19.14
N HIS A 227 -0.72 9.25 18.31
CA HIS A 227 -1.22 8.57 17.12
C HIS A 227 -2.03 7.33 17.50
N LEU A 228 -3.18 7.14 16.86
CA LEU A 228 -4.03 5.97 17.08
C LEU A 228 -3.43 4.70 16.48
N ILE A 229 -2.63 4.84 15.43
CA ILE A 229 -1.95 3.75 14.74
C ILE A 229 -0.48 4.12 14.56
N SER A 230 0.40 3.23 15.00
CA SER A 230 1.84 3.34 14.82
C SER A 230 2.44 1.99 14.47
N HIS A 231 3.69 1.99 14.06
CA HIS A 231 4.45 0.78 13.76
C HIS A 231 4.62 -0.17 14.95
N ALA A 232 4.44 0.30 16.18
CA ALA A 232 4.59 -0.50 17.40
C ALA A 232 3.27 -1.14 17.89
N GLN A 233 2.17 -1.02 17.14
CA GLN A 233 0.84 -1.43 17.60
C GLN A 233 0.13 -2.48 16.73
N PRO A 234 0.60 -2.87 15.54
CA PRO A 234 -0.20 -3.69 14.63
C PRO A 234 -0.64 -5.02 15.27
N VAL A 235 0.25 -5.66 16.01
CA VAL A 235 -0.01 -6.94 16.69
C VAL A 235 -1.13 -6.81 17.74
N PHE A 236 -1.04 -5.77 18.60
CA PHE A 236 -2.06 -5.50 19.60
C PHE A 236 -3.44 -5.29 18.96
N ARG A 237 -3.50 -4.45 17.94
CA ARG A 237 -4.75 -4.14 17.25
C ARG A 237 -5.37 -5.34 16.55
N LEU A 238 -4.56 -6.15 15.87
CA LEU A 238 -5.04 -7.35 15.19
C LEU A 238 -5.76 -8.32 16.14
N ILE A 239 -5.29 -8.40 17.36
CA ILE A 239 -5.85 -9.31 18.37
C ILE A 239 -7.03 -8.68 19.10
N GLU A 240 -6.87 -7.47 19.62
CA GLU A 240 -7.95 -6.78 20.37
C GLU A 240 -9.16 -6.47 19.50
N GLU A 241 -8.96 -6.16 18.23
CA GLU A 241 -10.03 -5.94 17.26
C GLU A 241 -10.59 -7.26 16.69
N GLY A 242 -9.99 -8.39 17.03
CA GLY A 242 -10.51 -9.73 16.73
C GLY A 242 -10.28 -10.18 15.29
N HIS A 243 -9.21 -9.70 14.63
CA HIS A 243 -8.82 -10.14 13.30
C HIS A 243 -8.05 -11.46 13.30
N VAL A 244 -7.29 -11.72 14.37
CA VAL A 244 -6.52 -12.96 14.56
C VAL A 244 -6.63 -13.39 16.02
N LEU A 245 -6.60 -14.67 16.27
CA LEU A 245 -6.51 -15.20 17.66
C LEU A 245 -5.05 -15.18 18.12
N GLY A 246 -4.79 -14.74 19.34
CA GLY A 246 -3.43 -14.71 19.89
C GLY A 246 -2.71 -16.08 19.84
N GLN A 247 -3.43 -17.17 20.07
CA GLN A 247 -2.89 -18.54 19.93
C GLN A 247 -2.43 -18.90 18.51
N ASN A 248 -2.90 -18.17 17.51
CA ASN A 248 -2.53 -18.33 16.10
C ASN A 248 -1.41 -17.37 15.68
N TYR A 249 -0.86 -16.63 16.64
CA TYR A 249 0.21 -15.67 16.39
C TYR A 249 1.53 -16.19 16.99
N ILE A 250 2.58 -16.22 16.16
CA ILE A 250 3.93 -16.58 16.60
C ILE A 250 4.92 -15.51 16.17
N GLN A 251 5.67 -14.98 17.13
CA GLN A 251 6.76 -14.03 16.89
C GLN A 251 8.11 -14.73 16.94
N VAL A 252 8.93 -14.49 15.93
CA VAL A 252 10.23 -15.13 15.76
C VAL A 252 11.34 -14.08 15.70
N GLY A 253 12.27 -14.12 16.65
CA GLY A 253 13.43 -13.25 16.66
C GLY A 253 13.38 -12.10 17.64
N LEU A 254 12.42 -12.08 18.56
CA LEU A 254 12.31 -11.04 19.59
C LEU A 254 13.61 -10.91 20.39
N ARG A 255 14.05 -9.68 20.60
CA ARG A 255 15.26 -9.37 21.35
C ARG A 255 15.26 -7.92 21.85
N GLY A 256 16.13 -7.62 22.81
CA GLY A 256 16.22 -6.28 23.41
C GLY A 256 15.61 -6.26 24.81
N TYR A 257 15.07 -5.11 25.19
CA TYR A 257 14.64 -4.81 26.58
C TYR A 257 13.12 -4.60 26.70
N TRP A 258 12.35 -4.97 25.75
CA TRP A 258 10.88 -4.93 25.72
C TRP A 258 10.30 -6.23 25.19
N PRO A 259 9.00 -6.47 25.50
CA PRO A 259 8.11 -5.57 26.22
C PRO A 259 8.46 -5.47 27.70
N GLY A 260 7.77 -4.55 28.43
CA GLY A 260 7.74 -4.57 29.88
C GLY A 260 6.87 -5.72 30.43
N GLU A 261 6.78 -5.84 31.77
CA GLU A 261 6.02 -6.90 32.44
C GLU A 261 4.57 -7.01 31.93
N GLU A 262 3.88 -5.88 31.82
CA GLU A 262 2.50 -5.81 31.31
C GLU A 262 2.36 -6.38 29.89
N GLY A 263 3.31 -6.13 29.01
CA GLY A 263 3.31 -6.71 27.66
C GLY A 263 3.47 -8.23 27.69
N PHE A 264 4.35 -8.76 28.54
CA PHE A 264 4.48 -10.21 28.71
C PHE A 264 3.22 -10.84 29.35
N GLU A 265 2.55 -10.15 30.26
CA GLU A 265 1.28 -10.61 30.82
C GLU A 265 0.22 -10.68 29.72
N TRP A 266 0.05 -9.62 28.95
CA TRP A 266 -0.87 -9.59 27.81
C TRP A 266 -0.59 -10.71 26.79
N MET A 267 0.69 -10.97 26.46
CA MET A 267 1.07 -12.07 25.58
C MET A 267 0.65 -13.44 26.14
N ARG A 268 0.84 -13.66 27.45
CA ARG A 268 0.44 -14.91 28.12
C ARG A 268 -1.08 -15.09 28.13
N GLU A 269 -1.84 -14.02 28.44
CA GLU A 269 -3.30 -14.03 28.44
C GLU A 269 -3.88 -14.36 27.08
N ASN A 270 -3.23 -13.89 26.03
CA ASN A 270 -3.61 -14.17 24.64
C ASN A 270 -3.02 -15.47 24.06
N ASN A 271 -2.32 -16.25 24.87
CA ASN A 271 -1.65 -17.50 24.45
C ASN A 271 -0.67 -17.33 23.28
N PHE A 272 0.03 -16.22 23.26
CA PHE A 272 1.06 -15.94 22.27
C PHE A 272 2.21 -16.93 22.31
N ARG A 273 2.82 -17.16 21.15
CA ARG A 273 4.08 -17.91 21.02
C ARG A 273 5.20 -16.97 20.59
N TYR A 274 6.34 -17.06 21.26
CA TYR A 274 7.51 -16.23 20.96
C TYR A 274 8.81 -16.95 21.40
#